data_b77641c5ab131440fb9bc1c9a3b463aa
#
_entry.id   b77641c5ab131440fb9bc1c9a3b463aa
#
_cell.length_a   1.000
_cell.length_b   1.000
_cell.length_c   1.000
_cell.angle_alpha   90.00
_cell.angle_beta   90.00
_cell.angle_gamma   90.00
#
_symmetry.space_group_name_H-M   'P 1'
#
loop_
_entity.id
_entity.type
_entity.pdbx_description
1 polymer ?
#
loop_
_entity_poly.entity_id
_entity_poly.type
_entity_poly.pdbx_seq_one_letter_code
_entity_poly.pdbx_strand_id
1 'polypeptide(L)'
;MKNRIIDVQNVKITISKEELDDYICITDIAKAKSNSARAADVVRNWLRNRGTLEYLSVWEQIYNPEFKVFESEHFKKQAGLLTFTPSVSEWINKTNAIGLYVKRGKYGGTYAHKDLAFEFAAAISPVFKLYLIKEFQRLKEEENNSRQIEWNAKRFLSKSNYLIQTDAVKNYLLPQINYRENLQWLAYAEEADILNVALFGFTAKAWREANPELAKKSNVRDFATINELTVLSNL
;
A
#
# COMPACT_ATOMS: atom_id res chain seq x y z
N MET A 1 22.19 -16.73 13.01
CA MET A 1 21.59 -15.41 13.25
C MET A 1 20.50 -15.50 14.30
N LYS A 2 20.26 -14.45 15.12
CA LYS A 2 19.25 -14.53 16.20
C LYS A 2 17.89 -14.11 15.66
N ASN A 3 16.85 -14.92 15.89
CA ASN A 3 15.46 -14.52 15.62
C ASN A 3 15.15 -13.21 16.35
N ARG A 4 14.34 -12.35 15.73
CA ARG A 4 13.82 -11.14 16.37
C ARG A 4 12.58 -11.49 17.17
N ILE A 5 12.52 -11.07 18.42
CA ILE A 5 11.32 -11.19 19.25
C ILE A 5 10.71 -9.80 19.36
N ILE A 6 9.43 -9.68 19.00
CA ILE A 6 8.63 -8.49 19.26
C ILE A 6 7.64 -8.76 20.37
N ASP A 7 7.36 -7.75 21.18
CA ASP A 7 6.33 -7.82 22.21
C ASP A 7 5.09 -7.05 21.72
N VAL A 8 3.97 -7.76 21.62
CA VAL A 8 2.68 -7.17 21.20
C VAL A 8 1.68 -7.49 22.30
N GLN A 9 1.25 -6.47 23.04
CA GLN A 9 0.29 -6.62 24.15
C GLN A 9 0.71 -7.71 25.15
N ASN A 10 1.96 -7.70 25.59
CA ASN A 10 2.58 -8.69 26.49
C ASN A 10 2.71 -10.10 25.90
N VAL A 11 2.54 -10.27 24.59
CA VAL A 11 2.79 -11.51 23.87
C VAL A 11 4.11 -11.42 23.13
N LYS A 12 5.05 -12.33 23.45
CA LYS A 12 6.33 -12.43 22.76
C LYS A 12 6.16 -13.24 21.48
N ILE A 13 6.25 -12.57 20.34
CA ILE A 13 6.12 -13.17 19.02
C ILE A 13 7.50 -13.26 18.38
N THR A 14 7.86 -14.44 17.92
CA THR A 14 9.12 -14.70 17.24
C THR A 14 8.98 -14.46 15.73
N ILE A 15 9.84 -13.60 15.19
CA ILE A 15 9.99 -13.36 13.75
C ILE A 15 11.28 -14.07 13.30
N SER A 16 11.19 -14.88 12.25
CA SER A 16 12.37 -15.57 11.70
C SER A 16 13.24 -14.60 10.90
N LYS A 17 14.58 -14.65 11.14
CA LYS A 17 15.57 -13.87 10.37
C LYS A 17 16.36 -14.74 9.37
N GLU A 18 16.14 -16.05 9.37
CA GLU A 18 17.06 -16.95 8.67
C GLU A 18 16.79 -17.12 7.18
N GLU A 19 15.56 -16.89 6.71
CA GLU A 19 15.28 -17.08 5.28
C GLU A 19 14.37 -16.00 4.66
N LEU A 20 13.52 -15.35 5.45
CA LEU A 20 12.63 -14.30 4.96
C LEU A 20 12.18 -13.45 6.16
N ASP A 21 12.49 -12.16 6.19
CA ASP A 21 12.04 -11.18 7.22
C ASP A 21 10.50 -11.10 7.38
N ASP A 22 9.77 -11.90 6.59
CA ASP A 22 8.31 -11.87 6.47
C ASP A 22 7.57 -13.02 7.16
N TYR A 23 8.27 -13.94 7.88
CA TYR A 23 7.60 -15.06 8.54
C TYR A 23 7.47 -14.88 10.05
N ILE A 24 6.27 -15.09 10.55
CA ILE A 24 5.87 -14.90 11.96
C ILE A 24 5.47 -16.24 12.57
N CYS A 25 5.91 -16.51 13.80
CA CYS A 25 5.53 -17.71 14.53
C CYS A 25 4.07 -17.68 14.98
N ILE A 26 3.17 -18.33 14.24
CA ILE A 26 1.74 -18.41 14.58
C ILE A 26 1.49 -19.28 15.81
N THR A 27 2.40 -20.19 16.16
CA THR A 27 2.34 -20.94 17.43
C THR A 27 2.46 -20.01 18.64
N ASP A 28 3.27 -18.95 18.57
CA ASP A 28 3.37 -17.97 19.66
C ASP A 28 2.09 -17.14 19.77
N ILE A 29 1.49 -16.77 18.64
CA ILE A 29 0.17 -16.12 18.62
C ILE A 29 -0.91 -17.02 19.24
N ALA A 30 -0.89 -18.33 18.92
CA ALA A 30 -1.83 -19.29 19.50
C ALA A 30 -1.65 -19.46 21.02
N LYS A 31 -0.41 -19.40 21.53
CA LYS A 31 -0.13 -19.44 22.98
C LYS A 31 -0.73 -18.28 23.73
N ALA A 32 -0.83 -17.10 23.10
CA ALA A 32 -1.45 -15.92 23.71
C ALA A 32 -2.94 -16.10 23.98
N LYS A 33 -3.63 -16.89 23.14
CA LYS A 33 -5.06 -17.18 23.29
C LYS A 33 -5.35 -18.39 24.19
N SER A 34 -4.44 -19.34 24.25
CA SER A 34 -4.59 -20.59 24.98
C SER A 34 -3.32 -20.91 25.76
N ASN A 35 -3.38 -21.79 26.79
CA ASN A 35 -2.16 -22.26 27.41
C ASN A 35 -1.26 -22.97 26.37
N SER A 36 0.04 -22.94 26.64
CA SER A 36 1.10 -23.46 25.75
C SER A 36 0.84 -24.88 25.24
N ALA A 37 0.18 -25.73 26.06
CA ALA A 37 -0.15 -27.12 25.68
C ALA A 37 -1.17 -27.24 24.54
N ARG A 38 -2.01 -26.24 24.32
CA ARG A 38 -3.09 -26.25 23.31
C ARG A 38 -2.80 -25.46 22.05
N ALA A 39 -1.65 -24.77 21.98
CA ALA A 39 -1.32 -23.92 20.84
C ALA A 39 -1.29 -24.69 19.50
N ALA A 40 -0.78 -25.92 19.52
CA ALA A 40 -0.78 -26.79 18.32
C ALA A 40 -2.20 -27.16 17.87
N ASP A 41 -3.12 -27.36 18.81
CA ASP A 41 -4.51 -27.67 18.49
C ASP A 41 -5.24 -26.44 17.90
N VAL A 42 -4.91 -25.24 18.36
CA VAL A 42 -5.46 -24.00 17.77
C VAL A 42 -5.03 -23.89 16.30
N VAL A 43 -3.76 -24.11 15.99
CA VAL A 43 -3.26 -24.09 14.60
C VAL A 43 -3.92 -25.20 13.76
N ARG A 44 -4.05 -26.40 14.30
CA ARG A 44 -4.71 -27.52 13.62
C ARG A 44 -6.19 -27.24 13.34
N ASN A 45 -6.92 -26.68 14.32
CA ASN A 45 -8.32 -26.32 14.16
C ASN A 45 -8.53 -25.20 13.11
N TRP A 46 -7.60 -24.24 13.05
CA TRP A 46 -7.59 -23.23 12.00
C TRP A 46 -7.43 -23.89 10.61
N LEU A 47 -6.47 -24.81 10.44
CA LEU A 47 -6.23 -25.50 9.17
C LEU A 47 -7.39 -26.43 8.76
N ARG A 48 -8.25 -26.90 9.69
CA ARG A 48 -9.44 -27.72 9.39
C ARG A 48 -10.57 -26.92 8.75
N ASN A 49 -10.52 -25.59 8.85
CA ASN A 49 -11.58 -24.73 8.33
C ASN A 49 -11.45 -24.59 6.82
N ARG A 50 -12.55 -24.82 6.11
CA ARG A 50 -12.59 -24.69 4.65
C ARG A 50 -12.21 -23.29 4.17
N GLY A 51 -12.71 -22.23 4.83
CA GLY A 51 -12.34 -20.84 4.49
C GLY A 51 -10.84 -20.58 4.62
N THR A 52 -10.19 -21.17 5.64
CA THR A 52 -8.74 -21.10 5.79
C THR A 52 -8.02 -21.78 4.62
N LEU A 53 -8.43 -22.99 4.25
CA LEU A 53 -7.81 -23.71 3.12
C LEU A 53 -8.02 -22.98 1.78
N GLU A 54 -9.16 -22.35 1.59
CA GLU A 54 -9.43 -21.50 0.43
C GLU A 54 -8.49 -20.28 0.41
N TYR A 55 -8.33 -19.58 1.54
CA TYR A 55 -7.43 -18.44 1.65
C TYR A 55 -5.97 -18.82 1.41
N LEU A 56 -5.50 -19.88 2.06
CA LEU A 56 -4.15 -20.42 1.85
C LEU A 56 -3.91 -20.76 0.38
N SER A 57 -4.89 -21.43 -0.26
CA SER A 57 -4.77 -21.83 -1.68
C SER A 57 -4.69 -20.61 -2.61
N VAL A 58 -5.47 -19.57 -2.36
CA VAL A 58 -5.41 -18.33 -3.15
C VAL A 58 -4.05 -17.65 -2.98
N TRP A 59 -3.58 -17.53 -1.75
CA TRP A 59 -2.27 -16.94 -1.47
C TRP A 59 -1.14 -17.71 -2.18
N GLU A 60 -1.13 -19.03 -2.06
CA GLU A 60 -0.13 -19.88 -2.71
C GLU A 60 -0.19 -19.75 -4.25
N GLN A 61 -1.37 -19.72 -4.84
CA GLN A 61 -1.50 -19.54 -6.30
C GLN A 61 -0.94 -18.20 -6.79
N ILE A 62 -0.98 -17.14 -5.97
CA ILE A 62 -0.44 -15.82 -6.31
C ILE A 62 1.09 -15.81 -6.21
N TYR A 63 1.67 -16.46 -5.17
CA TYR A 63 3.08 -16.29 -4.81
C TYR A 63 3.94 -17.53 -5.06
N ASN A 64 3.33 -18.69 -5.38
CA ASN A 64 4.02 -19.96 -5.52
C ASN A 64 3.67 -20.65 -6.85
N PRO A 65 4.49 -20.52 -7.89
CA PRO A 65 4.26 -21.19 -9.19
C PRO A 65 4.25 -22.71 -9.12
N GLU A 66 4.92 -23.29 -8.09
CA GLU A 66 5.03 -24.74 -7.91
C GLU A 66 3.91 -25.32 -7.04
N PHE A 67 2.92 -24.52 -6.69
CA PHE A 67 1.81 -24.96 -5.84
C PHE A 67 0.90 -25.97 -6.54
N LYS A 68 0.61 -27.06 -5.87
CA LYS A 68 -0.23 -28.14 -6.39
C LYS A 68 -1.70 -27.88 -6.07
N VAL A 69 -2.37 -27.14 -6.93
CA VAL A 69 -3.78 -26.73 -6.78
C VAL A 69 -4.70 -27.95 -6.59
N PHE A 70 -4.50 -29.01 -7.36
CA PHE A 70 -5.32 -30.24 -7.28
C PHE A 70 -5.27 -30.86 -5.89
N GLU A 71 -4.10 -30.94 -5.29
CA GLU A 71 -3.95 -31.46 -3.92
C GLU A 71 -4.66 -30.57 -2.90
N SER A 72 -4.62 -29.26 -3.07
CA SER A 72 -5.34 -28.32 -2.20
C SER A 72 -6.85 -28.50 -2.28
N GLU A 73 -7.41 -28.78 -3.46
CA GLU A 73 -8.83 -29.10 -3.63
C GLU A 73 -9.24 -30.39 -2.88
N HIS A 74 -8.33 -31.37 -2.81
CA HIS A 74 -8.57 -32.57 -2.04
C HIS A 74 -8.71 -32.26 -0.54
N PHE A 75 -7.85 -31.40 0.02
CA PHE A 75 -7.99 -30.92 1.41
C PHE A 75 -9.32 -30.17 1.62
N LYS A 76 -9.69 -29.27 0.70
CA LYS A 76 -10.93 -28.49 0.79
C LYS A 76 -12.19 -29.36 0.78
N LYS A 77 -12.18 -30.45 0.01
CA LYS A 77 -13.29 -31.44 -0.03
C LYS A 77 -13.45 -32.18 1.28
N GLN A 78 -12.37 -32.42 2.01
CA GLN A 78 -12.41 -33.10 3.31
C GLN A 78 -12.75 -32.17 4.48
N ALA A 79 -12.64 -30.85 4.28
CA ALA A 79 -12.91 -29.86 5.32
C ALA A 79 -14.35 -30.00 5.85
N GLY A 80 -14.49 -30.01 7.17
CA GLY A 80 -15.78 -30.23 7.85
C GLY A 80 -16.07 -31.67 8.23
N LEU A 81 -15.37 -32.65 7.68
CA LEU A 81 -15.51 -34.04 8.14
C LEU A 81 -14.88 -34.20 9.53
N LEU A 82 -15.52 -34.99 10.39
CA LEU A 82 -15.02 -35.26 11.75
C LEU A 82 -13.65 -35.97 11.74
N THR A 83 -13.41 -36.80 10.73
CA THR A 83 -12.17 -37.56 10.51
C THR A 83 -11.05 -36.71 9.92
N PHE A 84 -11.36 -35.51 9.42
CA PHE A 84 -10.35 -34.65 8.80
C PHE A 84 -9.49 -33.96 9.86
N THR A 85 -8.26 -34.42 10.02
CA THR A 85 -7.29 -33.90 10.99
C THR A 85 -5.97 -33.56 10.31
N PRO A 86 -5.95 -32.55 9.41
CA PRO A 86 -4.74 -32.22 8.66
C PRO A 86 -3.63 -31.71 9.57
N SER A 87 -2.39 -32.04 9.26
CA SER A 87 -1.24 -31.39 9.86
C SER A 87 -0.65 -30.33 8.91
N VAL A 88 0.02 -29.33 9.48
CA VAL A 88 0.70 -28.32 8.67
C VAL A 88 1.79 -28.95 7.78
N SER A 89 2.53 -29.94 8.31
CA SER A 89 3.53 -30.67 7.54
C SER A 89 2.90 -31.45 6.37
N GLU A 90 1.74 -32.05 6.59
CA GLU A 90 1.03 -32.76 5.53
C GLU A 90 0.57 -31.80 4.41
N TRP A 91 -0.01 -30.66 4.80
CA TRP A 91 -0.34 -29.60 3.84
C TRP A 91 0.85 -29.18 3.00
N ILE A 92 1.97 -28.81 3.64
CA ILE A 92 3.21 -28.39 2.96
C ILE A 92 3.69 -29.47 1.98
N ASN A 93 3.82 -30.71 2.45
CA ASN A 93 4.41 -31.79 1.65
C ASN A 93 3.54 -32.18 0.45
N LYS A 94 2.22 -32.21 0.61
CA LYS A 94 1.30 -32.60 -0.47
C LYS A 94 1.08 -31.49 -1.49
N THR A 95 0.92 -30.25 -1.02
CA THR A 95 0.58 -29.11 -1.89
C THR A 95 1.82 -28.36 -2.38
N ASN A 96 3.00 -28.66 -1.89
CA ASN A 96 4.23 -27.89 -2.14
C ASN A 96 4.10 -26.43 -1.69
N ALA A 97 3.37 -26.19 -0.58
CA ALA A 97 3.12 -24.84 -0.05
C ALA A 97 4.39 -24.22 0.51
N ILE A 98 4.56 -22.90 0.27
CA ILE A 98 5.67 -22.09 0.80
C ILE A 98 5.22 -21.14 1.90
N GLY A 99 3.96 -20.75 1.96
CA GLY A 99 3.44 -19.77 2.92
C GLY A 99 3.49 -20.20 4.39
N LEU A 100 3.70 -21.49 4.64
CA LEU A 100 3.84 -22.07 5.98
C LEU A 100 5.10 -22.92 6.05
N TYR A 101 5.77 -22.93 7.22
CA TYR A 101 6.80 -23.94 7.50
C TYR A 101 6.81 -24.35 8.98
N VAL A 102 7.37 -25.51 9.27
CA VAL A 102 7.45 -26.07 10.63
C VAL A 102 8.92 -26.19 11.05
N LYS A 103 9.27 -25.56 12.16
CA LYS A 103 10.60 -25.64 12.77
C LYS A 103 10.54 -26.51 14.03
N ARG A 104 11.55 -27.35 14.24
CA ARG A 104 11.72 -28.17 15.46
C ARG A 104 12.78 -27.55 16.38
N GLY A 105 12.76 -27.93 17.67
CA GLY A 105 13.77 -27.52 18.65
C GLY A 105 13.38 -26.37 19.54
N LYS A 106 14.36 -25.68 20.13
CA LYS A 106 14.16 -24.62 21.16
C LYS A 106 13.26 -23.45 20.71
N TYR A 107 13.30 -23.12 19.42
CA TYR A 107 12.43 -22.13 18.77
C TYR A 107 11.45 -22.80 17.81
N GLY A 108 11.03 -24.04 18.18
CA GLY A 108 10.10 -24.83 17.39
C GLY A 108 8.71 -24.22 17.35
N GLY A 109 8.04 -24.41 16.22
CA GLY A 109 6.67 -23.92 16.01
C GLY A 109 6.30 -23.93 14.55
N THR A 110 5.09 -23.51 14.26
CA THR A 110 4.61 -23.23 12.92
C THR A 110 4.79 -21.76 12.63
N TYR A 111 5.44 -21.48 11.54
CA TYR A 111 5.68 -20.14 11.00
C TYR A 111 4.82 -19.94 9.76
N ALA A 112 4.27 -18.77 9.62
CA ALA A 112 3.47 -18.36 8.47
C ALA A 112 4.01 -17.06 7.89
N HIS A 113 3.92 -16.89 6.56
CA HIS A 113 4.12 -15.60 5.95
C HIS A 113 3.24 -14.54 6.62
N LYS A 114 3.69 -13.31 6.71
CA LYS A 114 2.97 -12.23 7.43
C LYS A 114 1.49 -12.15 7.07
N ASP A 115 1.12 -12.24 5.78
CA ASP A 115 -0.26 -12.18 5.34
C ASP A 115 -1.12 -13.31 5.94
N LEU A 116 -0.55 -14.53 5.96
CA LEU A 116 -1.21 -15.71 6.53
C LEU A 116 -1.25 -15.66 8.07
N ALA A 117 -0.23 -15.04 8.68
CA ALA A 117 -0.19 -14.84 10.12
C ALA A 117 -1.25 -13.81 10.59
N PHE A 118 -1.48 -12.76 9.81
CA PHE A 118 -2.57 -11.80 10.07
C PHE A 118 -3.96 -12.47 9.92
N GLU A 119 -4.15 -13.28 8.89
CA GLU A 119 -5.39 -14.07 8.72
C GLU A 119 -5.58 -15.02 9.90
N PHE A 120 -4.55 -15.78 10.28
CA PHE A 120 -4.59 -16.66 11.46
C PHE A 120 -5.01 -15.90 12.73
N ALA A 121 -4.37 -14.76 13.02
CA ALA A 121 -4.67 -13.95 14.19
C ALA A 121 -6.12 -13.42 14.17
N ALA A 122 -6.59 -12.98 12.99
CA ALA A 122 -7.97 -12.55 12.78
C ALA A 122 -9.00 -13.70 12.95
N ALA A 123 -8.66 -14.89 12.47
CA ALA A 123 -9.52 -16.07 12.59
C ALA A 123 -9.68 -16.52 14.05
N ILE A 124 -8.61 -16.45 14.85
CA ILE A 124 -8.66 -16.89 16.26
C ILE A 124 -9.10 -15.80 17.23
N SER A 125 -9.06 -14.50 16.84
CA SER A 125 -9.45 -13.38 17.70
C SER A 125 -10.40 -12.42 16.99
N PRO A 126 -11.72 -12.47 17.28
CA PRO A 126 -12.68 -11.51 16.73
C PRO A 126 -12.34 -10.05 17.07
N VAL A 127 -11.77 -9.80 18.26
CA VAL A 127 -11.34 -8.45 18.68
C VAL A 127 -10.21 -7.96 17.79
N PHE A 128 -9.21 -8.81 17.52
CA PHE A 128 -8.12 -8.45 16.61
C PHE A 128 -8.61 -8.22 15.18
N LYS A 129 -9.54 -9.05 14.69
CA LYS A 129 -10.18 -8.86 13.38
C LYS A 129 -10.88 -7.49 13.29
N LEU A 130 -11.64 -7.12 14.33
CA LEU A 130 -12.31 -5.82 14.37
C LEU A 130 -11.30 -4.67 14.41
N TYR A 131 -10.21 -4.82 15.17
CA TYR A 131 -9.12 -3.84 15.21
C TYR A 131 -8.49 -3.63 13.82
N LEU A 132 -8.17 -4.70 13.09
CA LEU A 132 -7.62 -4.62 11.73
C LEU A 132 -8.56 -3.86 10.78
N ILE A 133 -9.87 -4.15 10.84
CA ILE A 133 -10.87 -3.46 10.02
C ILE A 133 -10.90 -1.96 10.34
N LYS A 134 -10.90 -1.60 11.64
CA LYS A 134 -10.92 -0.21 12.08
C LYS A 134 -9.64 0.53 11.69
N GLU A 135 -8.49 -0.11 11.83
CA GLU A 135 -7.21 0.46 11.45
C GLU A 135 -7.11 0.69 9.93
N PHE A 136 -7.61 -0.27 9.12
CA PHE A 136 -7.71 -0.08 7.68
C PHE A 136 -8.61 1.11 7.31
N GLN A 137 -9.78 1.25 7.97
CA GLN A 137 -10.67 2.39 7.75
C GLN A 137 -9.97 3.71 8.09
N ARG A 138 -9.29 3.78 9.24
CA ARG A 138 -8.54 4.96 9.69
C ARG A 138 -7.46 5.35 8.68
N LEU A 139 -6.66 4.40 8.21
CA LEU A 139 -5.60 4.64 7.21
C LEU A 139 -6.18 5.13 5.88
N LYS A 140 -7.32 4.60 5.45
CA LYS A 140 -8.01 5.06 4.24
C LYS A 140 -8.56 6.48 4.38
N GLU A 141 -9.10 6.83 5.53
CA GLU A 141 -9.54 8.21 5.82
C GLU A 141 -8.36 9.19 5.84
N GLU A 142 -7.24 8.80 6.45
CA GLU A 142 -6.02 9.63 6.45
C GLU A 142 -5.44 9.81 5.04
N GLU A 143 -5.39 8.75 4.23
CA GLU A 143 -4.95 8.82 2.83
C GLU A 143 -5.83 9.79 2.03
N ASN A 144 -7.16 9.69 2.18
CA ASN A 144 -8.11 10.58 1.50
C ASN A 144 -7.95 12.03 1.96
N ASN A 145 -7.82 12.27 3.27
CA ASN A 145 -7.62 13.61 3.83
C ASN A 145 -6.30 14.22 3.34
N SER A 146 -5.21 13.44 3.32
CA SER A 146 -3.92 13.90 2.81
C SER A 146 -3.98 14.30 1.34
N ARG A 147 -4.65 13.51 0.51
CA ARG A 147 -4.89 13.84 -0.92
C ARG A 147 -5.72 15.13 -1.08
N GLN A 148 -6.73 15.32 -0.23
CA GLN A 148 -7.57 16.52 -0.26
C GLN A 148 -6.80 17.77 0.17
N ILE A 149 -5.95 17.68 1.19
CA ILE A 149 -5.08 18.76 1.64
C ILE A 149 -4.09 19.14 0.54
N GLU A 150 -3.45 18.16 -0.08
CA GLU A 150 -2.53 18.37 -1.20
C GLU A 150 -3.23 19.07 -2.39
N TRP A 151 -4.42 18.60 -2.77
CA TRP A 151 -5.19 19.19 -3.85
C TRP A 151 -5.59 20.64 -3.54
N ASN A 152 -6.04 20.90 -2.30
CA ASN A 152 -6.39 22.26 -1.87
C ASN A 152 -5.18 23.19 -1.87
N ALA A 153 -4.03 22.72 -1.41
CA ALA A 153 -2.77 23.46 -1.42
C ALA A 153 -2.32 23.80 -2.84
N LYS A 154 -2.35 22.85 -3.76
CA LYS A 154 -2.03 23.06 -5.18
C LYS A 154 -2.95 24.09 -5.82
N ARG A 155 -4.26 23.98 -5.57
CA ARG A 155 -5.25 24.92 -6.10
C ARG A 155 -5.05 26.35 -5.56
N PHE A 156 -4.75 26.48 -4.28
CA PHE A 156 -4.46 27.78 -3.66
C PHE A 156 -3.18 28.39 -4.26
N LEU A 157 -2.09 27.63 -4.34
CA LEU A 157 -0.82 28.10 -4.93
C LEU A 157 -1.00 28.50 -6.40
N SER A 158 -1.68 27.69 -7.20
CA SER A 158 -1.95 28.01 -8.61
C SER A 158 -2.71 29.31 -8.78
N LYS A 159 -3.72 29.54 -7.92
CA LYS A 159 -4.50 30.80 -7.95
C LYS A 159 -3.65 32.00 -7.51
N SER A 160 -2.87 31.87 -6.44
CA SER A 160 -1.97 32.93 -5.97
C SER A 160 -0.93 33.27 -7.02
N ASN A 161 -0.29 32.27 -7.62
CA ASN A 161 0.72 32.47 -8.66
C ASN A 161 0.14 33.19 -9.88
N TYR A 162 -1.07 32.83 -10.30
CA TYR A 162 -1.74 33.52 -11.39
C TYR A 162 -1.95 35.02 -11.09
N LEU A 163 -2.43 35.37 -9.89
CA LEU A 163 -2.62 36.75 -9.47
C LEU A 163 -1.31 37.52 -9.41
N ILE A 164 -0.29 36.97 -8.75
CA ILE A 164 1.02 37.63 -8.62
C ILE A 164 1.63 37.89 -10.00
N GLN A 165 1.61 36.91 -10.90
CA GLN A 165 2.17 37.04 -12.24
C GLN A 165 1.40 38.08 -13.08
N THR A 166 0.06 38.04 -13.07
CA THR A 166 -0.73 38.98 -13.81
C THR A 166 -0.54 40.42 -13.30
N ASP A 167 -0.44 40.60 -11.97
CA ASP A 167 -0.18 41.91 -11.37
C ASP A 167 1.24 42.40 -11.69
N ALA A 168 2.26 41.53 -11.67
CA ALA A 168 3.62 41.91 -12.04
C ALA A 168 3.73 42.31 -13.50
N VAL A 169 3.15 41.56 -14.42
CA VAL A 169 3.11 41.90 -15.85
C VAL A 169 2.39 43.24 -16.06
N LYS A 170 1.22 43.43 -15.43
CA LYS A 170 0.42 44.62 -15.56
C LYS A 170 1.12 45.89 -15.04
N ASN A 171 1.73 45.81 -13.87
CA ASN A 171 2.22 46.97 -13.15
C ASN A 171 3.67 47.33 -13.52
N TYR A 172 4.49 46.33 -13.94
CA TYR A 172 5.92 46.53 -14.15
C TYR A 172 6.37 46.28 -15.59
N LEU A 173 5.79 45.34 -16.32
CA LEU A 173 6.22 45.00 -17.68
C LEU A 173 5.46 45.81 -18.75
N LEU A 174 4.14 45.85 -18.72
CA LEU A 174 3.34 46.56 -19.70
C LEU A 174 3.66 48.05 -19.80
N PRO A 175 4.00 48.80 -18.73
CA PRO A 175 4.42 50.18 -18.84
C PRO A 175 5.77 50.37 -19.55
N GLN A 176 6.61 49.33 -19.60
CA GLN A 176 7.93 49.43 -20.24
C GLN A 176 7.94 48.95 -21.69
N ILE A 177 6.89 48.21 -22.11
CA ILE A 177 6.80 47.61 -23.43
C ILE A 177 5.73 48.34 -24.24
N ASN A 178 6.09 48.85 -25.41
CA ASN A 178 5.16 49.56 -26.31
C ASN A 178 4.26 48.62 -27.10
N TYR A 179 3.50 47.75 -26.38
CA TYR A 179 2.45 46.96 -27.02
C TYR A 179 1.21 47.80 -27.31
N ARG A 180 0.65 47.65 -28.52
CA ARG A 180 -0.71 48.14 -28.80
C ARG A 180 -1.70 47.46 -27.87
N GLU A 181 -2.75 48.15 -27.44
CA GLU A 181 -3.73 47.61 -26.47
C GLU A 181 -4.28 46.23 -26.84
N ASN A 182 -4.50 45.97 -28.13
CA ASN A 182 -5.01 44.71 -28.64
C ASN A 182 -3.97 43.54 -28.60
N LEU A 183 -2.71 43.83 -28.31
CA LEU A 183 -1.60 42.86 -28.27
C LEU A 183 -1.03 42.64 -26.86
N GLN A 184 -1.54 43.31 -25.85
CA GLN A 184 -1.05 43.20 -24.46
C GLN A 184 -1.15 41.77 -23.90
N TRP A 185 -2.11 40.99 -24.38
CA TRP A 185 -2.20 39.57 -24.01
C TRP A 185 -0.98 38.74 -24.36
N LEU A 186 -0.17 39.14 -25.37
CA LEU A 186 1.09 38.46 -25.74
C LEU A 186 2.10 38.58 -24.61
N ALA A 187 2.22 39.74 -23.96
CA ALA A 187 3.14 39.89 -22.83
C ALA A 187 2.83 38.89 -21.69
N TYR A 188 1.55 38.71 -21.38
CA TYR A 188 1.16 37.68 -20.38
C TYR A 188 1.47 36.26 -20.81
N ALA A 189 1.32 35.95 -22.10
CA ALA A 189 1.61 34.62 -22.64
C ALA A 189 3.12 34.34 -22.68
N GLU A 190 3.94 35.32 -23.08
CA GLU A 190 5.38 35.21 -23.14
C GLU A 190 6.00 35.01 -21.74
N GLU A 191 5.58 35.83 -20.76
CA GLU A 191 6.06 35.66 -19.38
C GLU A 191 5.61 34.32 -18.76
N ALA A 192 4.38 33.90 -19.03
CA ALA A 192 3.91 32.58 -18.58
C ALA A 192 4.73 31.44 -19.19
N ASP A 193 5.13 31.56 -20.46
CA ASP A 193 5.93 30.54 -21.13
C ASP A 193 7.40 30.55 -20.66
N ILE A 194 7.98 31.71 -20.34
CA ILE A 194 9.31 31.80 -19.71
C ILE A 194 9.33 31.00 -18.41
N LEU A 195 8.33 31.21 -17.56
CA LEU A 195 8.19 30.49 -16.29
C LEU A 195 7.94 29.00 -16.49
N ASN A 196 7.11 28.61 -17.48
CA ASN A 196 6.88 27.21 -17.80
C ASN A 196 8.15 26.51 -18.30
N VAL A 197 8.96 27.18 -19.13
CA VAL A 197 10.25 26.65 -19.60
C VAL A 197 11.24 26.52 -18.45
N ALA A 198 11.30 27.51 -17.55
CA ALA A 198 12.22 27.48 -16.41
C ALA A 198 11.90 26.34 -15.44
N LEU A 199 10.61 26.03 -15.21
CA LEU A 199 10.16 25.00 -14.27
C LEU A 199 10.02 23.61 -14.90
N PHE A 200 9.47 23.54 -16.11
CA PHE A 200 9.08 22.28 -16.75
C PHE A 200 9.89 21.92 -17.97
N GLY A 201 10.73 22.83 -18.47
CA GLY A 201 11.57 22.64 -19.66
C GLY A 201 10.86 22.83 -20.99
N PHE A 202 9.59 23.25 -21.02
CA PHE A 202 8.79 23.39 -22.24
C PHE A 202 7.71 24.49 -22.09
N THR A 203 7.26 25.04 -23.23
CA THR A 203 6.16 26.01 -23.27
C THR A 203 4.81 25.33 -23.12
N ALA A 204 3.76 26.11 -22.76
CA ALA A 204 2.40 25.59 -22.69
C ALA A 204 1.90 25.04 -24.05
N LYS A 205 2.37 25.62 -25.16
CA LYS A 205 2.07 25.15 -26.53
C LYS A 205 2.70 23.77 -26.78
N ALA A 206 4.00 23.63 -26.53
CA ALA A 206 4.72 22.37 -26.72
C ALA A 206 4.11 21.22 -25.88
N TRP A 207 3.73 21.52 -24.62
CA TRP A 207 3.07 20.55 -23.77
C TRP A 207 1.70 20.10 -24.34
N ARG A 208 0.87 21.04 -24.84
CA ARG A 208 -0.43 20.70 -25.42
C ARG A 208 -0.30 19.85 -26.68
N GLU A 209 0.68 20.13 -27.52
CA GLU A 209 0.98 19.33 -28.75
C GLU A 209 1.42 17.90 -28.38
N ALA A 210 2.21 17.75 -27.32
CA ALA A 210 2.66 16.44 -26.85
C ALA A 210 1.56 15.66 -26.08
N ASN A 211 0.55 16.34 -25.52
CA ASN A 211 -0.48 15.73 -24.66
C ASN A 211 -1.91 16.15 -25.10
N PRO A 212 -2.35 15.85 -26.32
CA PRO A 212 -3.61 16.41 -26.86
C PRO A 212 -4.86 16.00 -26.07
N GLU A 213 -4.90 14.79 -25.51
CA GLU A 213 -6.07 14.33 -24.74
C GLU A 213 -6.12 14.96 -23.34
N LEU A 214 -4.98 15.14 -22.69
CA LEU A 214 -4.91 15.82 -21.38
C LEU A 214 -5.19 17.31 -21.52
N ALA A 215 -4.73 17.92 -22.59
CA ALA A 215 -4.90 19.36 -22.86
C ALA A 215 -6.37 19.79 -23.06
N LYS A 216 -7.28 18.84 -23.32
CA LYS A 216 -8.73 19.11 -23.39
C LYS A 216 -9.35 19.46 -22.03
N LYS A 217 -8.73 19.01 -20.93
CA LYS A 217 -9.30 19.11 -19.57
C LYS A 217 -8.39 19.79 -18.55
N SER A 218 -7.11 19.94 -18.88
CA SER A 218 -6.08 20.36 -17.93
C SER A 218 -5.01 21.20 -18.64
N ASN A 219 -4.20 21.93 -17.86
CA ASN A 219 -3.02 22.63 -18.35
C ASN A 219 -1.75 22.08 -17.68
N VAL A 220 -0.56 22.48 -18.13
CA VAL A 220 0.72 21.99 -17.63
C VAL A 220 0.87 22.19 -16.11
N ARG A 221 0.37 23.29 -15.55
CA ARG A 221 0.49 23.63 -14.13
C ARG A 221 -0.38 22.75 -13.22
N ASP A 222 -1.42 22.13 -13.77
CA ASP A 222 -2.26 21.19 -13.01
C ASP A 222 -1.50 19.91 -12.62
N PHE A 223 -0.42 19.59 -13.34
CA PHE A 223 0.47 18.47 -13.07
C PHE A 223 1.69 18.84 -12.22
N ALA A 224 1.85 20.11 -11.88
CA ALA A 224 2.94 20.58 -11.05
C ALA A 224 2.88 20.01 -9.63
N THR A 225 4.05 19.74 -9.04
CA THR A 225 4.19 19.42 -7.63
C THR A 225 3.97 20.67 -6.76
N ILE A 226 3.71 20.49 -5.47
CA ILE A 226 3.65 21.60 -4.51
C ILE A 226 4.96 22.38 -4.51
N ASN A 227 6.10 21.70 -4.59
CA ASN A 227 7.42 22.35 -4.61
C ASN A 227 7.60 23.26 -5.83
N GLU A 228 7.22 22.80 -7.03
CA GLU A 228 7.28 23.60 -8.25
C GLU A 228 6.35 24.82 -8.17
N LEU A 229 5.12 24.65 -7.65
CA LEU A 229 4.20 25.75 -7.44
C LEU A 229 4.70 26.75 -6.39
N THR A 230 5.41 26.28 -5.35
CA THR A 230 6.01 27.14 -4.33
C THR A 230 7.19 27.94 -4.89
N VAL A 231 8.03 27.30 -5.71
CA VAL A 231 9.12 28.03 -6.42
C VAL A 231 8.53 29.11 -7.30
N LEU A 232 7.47 28.81 -8.05
CA LEU A 232 6.79 29.77 -8.92
C LEU A 232 6.24 30.98 -8.16
N SER A 233 5.83 30.84 -6.88
CA SER A 233 5.36 31.96 -6.06
C SER A 233 6.48 32.84 -5.48
N ASN A 234 7.72 32.38 -5.55
CA ASN A 234 8.90 33.09 -5.04
C ASN A 234 9.77 33.75 -6.15
N LEU A 235 9.40 33.52 -7.41
CA LEU A 235 10.01 34.14 -8.58
C LEU A 235 9.33 35.47 -8.91
#